data_8f45a569f700c1f12c64e193c424913a
#
_entry.id   8f45a569f700c1f12c64e193c424913a
#
_cell.length_a   1.000
_cell.length_b   1.000
_cell.length_c   1.000
_cell.angle_alpha   90.00
_cell.angle_beta   90.00
_cell.angle_gamma   90.00
#
_symmetry.space_group_name_H-M   'P 1'
#
loop_
_entity.id
_entity.type
_entity.pdbx_description
1 polymer ?
#
loop_
_entity_poly.entity_id
_entity_poly.type
_entity_poly.pdbx_seq_one_letter_code
_entity_poly.pdbx_strand_id
1 'polypeptide(L)'
;MTDNLILDACCGSRMFWWNKRHPAAVYNGNRKLETKLCDGRKLIIDPDTLCNFRNLPFPDKYFKMVVFDPPHLLHAGRKSWLMAKYGVLERDWQAQLKDGFDECMRVLDQYGTLIFKWNDDQIKLSEVLKVFGQKPLFGDKRSKTHWCVFMKGVEE
;
A
#
# COMPACT_ATOMS: atom_id res chain seq x y z
N MET A 1 7.74 10.42 23.45
CA MET A 1 6.88 9.39 22.87
C MET A 1 6.79 9.63 21.38
N THR A 2 7.11 8.63 20.61
CA THR A 2 6.85 8.66 19.18
C THR A 2 5.39 8.29 18.97
N ASP A 3 4.57 9.26 18.69
CA ASP A 3 3.21 9.01 18.26
C ASP A 3 3.23 8.21 16.93
N ASN A 4 2.23 7.43 16.68
CA ASN A 4 2.08 6.71 15.42
C ASN A 4 1.85 7.74 14.29
N LEU A 5 2.94 8.16 13.65
CA LEU A 5 2.91 9.23 12.64
C LEU A 5 2.74 8.69 11.22
N ILE A 6 3.12 7.44 11.01
CA ILE A 6 3.20 6.83 9.68
C ILE A 6 2.32 5.58 9.64
N LEU A 7 1.50 5.46 8.60
CA LEU A 7 0.77 4.23 8.31
C LEU A 7 1.35 3.58 7.05
N ASP A 8 1.74 2.32 7.15
CA ASP A 8 1.90 1.44 6.00
C ASP A 8 0.59 0.67 5.83
N ALA A 9 -0.22 1.06 4.85
CA ALA A 9 -1.59 0.55 4.70
C ALA A 9 -1.64 -0.89 4.18
N CYS A 10 -0.58 -1.35 3.52
CA CYS A 10 -0.45 -2.70 2.95
C CYS A 10 0.96 -3.20 3.17
N CYS A 11 1.33 -3.50 4.41
CA CYS A 11 2.73 -3.69 4.78
C CYS A 11 3.38 -4.95 4.18
N GLY A 12 2.59 -6.00 3.90
CA GLY A 12 3.17 -7.27 3.46
C GLY A 12 4.30 -7.71 4.39
N SER A 13 5.44 -8.07 3.82
CA SER A 13 6.65 -8.41 4.57
C SER A 13 7.54 -7.20 4.87
N ARG A 14 7.05 -5.97 4.68
CA ARG A 14 7.76 -4.71 4.98
C ARG A 14 9.07 -4.56 4.19
N MET A 15 9.04 -4.95 2.92
CA MET A 15 10.24 -5.13 2.10
C MET A 15 11.08 -3.88 1.90
N PHE A 16 10.45 -2.72 1.74
CA PHE A 16 11.16 -1.46 1.48
C PHE A 16 11.53 -0.69 2.75
N TRP A 17 11.17 -1.21 3.93
CA TRP A 17 11.53 -0.57 5.19
C TRP A 17 12.96 -0.89 5.60
N TRP A 18 13.76 0.13 5.92
CA TRP A 18 15.07 -0.03 6.52
C TRP A 18 14.96 -0.63 7.93
N ASN A 19 14.12 0.00 8.77
CA ASN A 19 13.74 -0.57 10.07
C ASN A 19 12.33 -1.12 9.96
N LYS A 20 12.19 -2.43 9.92
CA LYS A 20 10.91 -3.13 9.78
C LYS A 20 10.03 -3.07 11.05
N ARG A 21 10.52 -2.43 12.09
CA ARG A 21 9.82 -2.19 13.36
C ARG A 21 10.00 -0.75 13.80
N HIS A 22 9.83 0.18 12.86
CA HIS A 22 10.02 1.60 13.14
C HIS A 22 8.99 2.08 14.18
N PRO A 23 9.43 2.75 15.27
CA PRO A 23 8.54 3.09 16.39
C PRO A 23 7.44 4.11 16.03
N ALA A 24 7.65 4.94 15.01
CA ALA A 24 6.64 5.90 14.54
C ALA A 24 5.65 5.31 13.52
N ALA A 25 5.79 4.03 13.15
CA ALA A 25 4.97 3.42 12.11
C ALA A 25 3.98 2.40 12.67
N VAL A 26 2.79 2.38 12.07
CA VAL A 26 1.80 1.31 12.20
C VAL A 26 1.79 0.53 10.89
N TYR A 27 1.92 -0.77 10.97
CA TYR A 27 1.93 -1.67 9.83
C TYR A 27 0.58 -2.39 9.76
N ASN A 28 -0.21 -2.06 8.76
CA ASN A 28 -1.52 -2.67 8.51
C ASN A 28 -1.45 -3.64 7.35
N GLY A 29 -2.23 -4.72 7.41
CA GLY A 29 -2.38 -5.67 6.33
C GLY A 29 -3.63 -6.49 6.50
N ASN A 30 -4.08 -7.14 5.44
CA ASN A 30 -5.31 -7.95 5.45
C ASN A 30 -5.04 -9.45 5.63
N ARG A 31 -3.78 -9.84 5.83
CA ARG A 31 -3.41 -11.24 6.04
C ARG A 31 -2.22 -11.35 6.96
N LYS A 32 -2.14 -12.51 7.61
CA LYS A 32 -1.01 -12.91 8.44
C LYS A 32 -0.57 -14.29 8.01
N LEU A 33 0.71 -14.46 7.70
CA LEU A 33 1.21 -15.77 7.30
C LEU A 33 2.72 -15.90 7.54
N GLU A 34 3.14 -17.15 7.71
CA GLU A 34 4.54 -17.53 7.75
C GLU A 34 4.71 -18.76 6.85
N THR A 35 5.57 -18.65 5.84
CA THR A 35 5.80 -19.75 4.89
C THR A 35 7.21 -19.66 4.30
N LYS A 36 7.64 -20.73 3.62
CA LYS A 36 8.85 -20.72 2.80
C LYS A 36 8.51 -20.48 1.34
N LEU A 37 9.25 -19.60 0.70
CA LEU A 37 9.17 -19.40 -0.73
C LEU A 37 9.85 -20.58 -1.47
N CYS A 38 9.57 -20.70 -2.76
CA CYS A 38 10.15 -21.79 -3.60
C CYS A 38 11.69 -21.77 -3.64
N ASP A 39 12.32 -20.64 -3.37
CA ASP A 39 13.77 -20.48 -3.29
C ASP A 39 14.35 -20.74 -1.89
N GLY A 40 13.52 -21.19 -0.94
CA GLY A 40 13.92 -21.52 0.43
C GLY A 40 13.91 -20.35 1.40
N ARG A 41 13.68 -19.11 0.93
CA ARG A 41 13.57 -17.94 1.81
C ARG A 41 12.29 -18.00 2.64
N LYS A 42 12.40 -17.55 3.90
CA LYS A 42 11.25 -17.45 4.81
C LYS A 42 10.48 -16.16 4.51
N LEU A 43 9.17 -16.28 4.30
CA LEU A 43 8.27 -15.15 4.18
C LEU A 43 7.45 -15.01 5.45
N ILE A 44 7.54 -13.84 6.09
CA ILE A 44 6.75 -13.49 7.27
C ILE A 44 5.91 -12.26 6.95
N ILE A 45 4.60 -12.38 7.11
CA ILE A 45 3.64 -11.29 7.04
C ILE A 45 2.93 -11.24 8.38
N ASP A 46 3.26 -10.22 9.18
CA ASP A 46 2.79 -10.06 10.55
C ASP A 46 2.46 -8.58 10.82
N PRO A 47 1.28 -8.10 10.36
CA PRO A 47 0.91 -6.71 10.57
C PRO A 47 0.58 -6.41 12.04
N ASP A 48 0.74 -5.14 12.44
CA ASP A 48 0.31 -4.64 13.75
C ASP A 48 -1.22 -4.63 13.85
N THR A 49 -1.89 -4.28 12.75
CA THR A 49 -3.35 -4.34 12.62
C THR A 49 -3.73 -5.21 11.42
N LEU A 50 -4.73 -6.07 11.61
CA LEU A 50 -5.21 -6.99 10.57
C LEU A 50 -6.54 -6.46 10.03
N CYS A 51 -6.48 -5.68 8.95
CA CYS A 51 -7.65 -5.03 8.39
C CYS A 51 -7.48 -4.78 6.89
N ASN A 52 -8.60 -4.85 6.16
CA ASN A 52 -8.62 -4.52 4.73
C ASN A 52 -8.44 -3.02 4.55
N PHE A 53 -7.59 -2.59 3.63
CA PHE A 53 -7.34 -1.18 3.35
C PHE A 53 -8.58 -0.42 2.84
N ARG A 54 -9.60 -1.15 2.36
CA ARG A 54 -10.89 -0.54 1.97
C ARG A 54 -11.66 0.04 3.16
N ASN A 55 -11.30 -0.34 4.37
CA ASN A 55 -11.93 0.14 5.60
C ASN A 55 -10.91 0.14 6.74
N LEU A 56 -10.09 1.18 6.78
CA LEU A 56 -8.99 1.29 7.75
C LEU A 56 -9.53 1.60 9.17
N PRO A 57 -9.01 0.91 10.21
CA PRO A 57 -9.51 1.02 11.58
C PRO A 57 -8.91 2.21 12.34
N PHE A 58 -8.76 3.33 11.67
CA PHE A 58 -8.17 4.55 12.26
C PHE A 58 -9.09 5.74 12.06
N PRO A 59 -9.04 6.74 12.96
CA PRO A 59 -9.84 7.95 12.81
C PRO A 59 -9.34 8.81 11.66
N ASP A 60 -10.19 9.77 11.24
CA ASP A 60 -9.83 10.77 10.26
C ASP A 60 -8.63 11.59 10.73
N LYS A 61 -7.78 12.02 9.80
CA LYS A 61 -6.68 12.97 10.06
C LYS A 61 -5.71 12.51 11.16
N TYR A 62 -5.44 11.21 11.21
CA TYR A 62 -4.63 10.61 12.26
C TYR A 62 -3.12 10.60 11.94
N PHE A 63 -2.76 10.29 10.70
CA PHE A 63 -1.36 10.11 10.29
C PHE A 63 -0.82 11.32 9.54
N LYS A 64 0.49 11.56 9.68
CA LYS A 64 1.22 12.60 8.93
C LYS A 64 1.72 12.08 7.58
N MET A 65 1.94 10.77 7.47
CA MET A 65 2.36 10.09 6.26
C MET A 65 1.63 8.76 6.15
N VAL A 66 1.19 8.43 4.94
CA VAL A 66 0.64 7.11 4.61
C VAL A 66 1.39 6.55 3.42
N VAL A 67 1.80 5.30 3.51
CA VAL A 67 2.35 4.54 2.38
C VAL A 67 1.29 3.56 1.91
N PHE A 68 0.93 3.64 0.64
CA PHE A 68 -0.06 2.77 0.02
C PHE A 68 0.61 1.94 -1.08
N ASP A 69 0.86 0.67 -0.77
CA ASP A 69 1.46 -0.31 -1.68
C ASP A 69 0.51 -1.52 -1.84
N PRO A 70 -0.64 -1.31 -2.52
CA PRO A 70 -1.63 -2.38 -2.68
C PRO A 70 -1.15 -3.46 -3.64
N PRO A 71 -1.80 -4.64 -3.66
CA PRO A 71 -1.56 -5.61 -4.70
C PRO A 71 -1.73 -4.99 -6.09
N HIS A 72 -0.88 -5.37 -7.03
CA HIS A 72 -0.88 -4.86 -8.41
C HIS A 72 -1.15 -5.95 -9.45
N LEU A 73 -1.34 -7.18 -9.00
CA LEU A 73 -1.56 -8.34 -9.86
C LEU A 73 -3.05 -8.67 -9.95
N LEU A 74 -3.54 -8.87 -11.17
CA LEU A 74 -4.87 -9.45 -11.42
C LEU A 74 -4.82 -10.97 -11.42
N HIS A 75 -3.69 -11.53 -11.88
CA HIS A 75 -3.49 -12.96 -12.05
C HIS A 75 -2.13 -13.38 -11.49
N ALA A 76 -2.15 -14.44 -10.69
CA ALA A 76 -0.96 -15.15 -10.26
C ALA A 76 -1.36 -16.60 -9.97
N GLY A 77 -0.47 -17.55 -10.26
CA GLY A 77 -0.70 -18.97 -9.92
C GLY A 77 -0.88 -19.15 -8.42
N ARG A 78 -1.77 -20.05 -8.00
CA ARG A 78 -2.10 -20.29 -6.58
C ARG A 78 -0.88 -20.59 -5.71
N LYS A 79 0.13 -21.26 -6.28
CA LYS A 79 1.41 -21.58 -5.62
C LYS A 79 2.51 -20.61 -5.97
N SER A 80 2.20 -19.54 -6.71
CA SER A 80 3.18 -18.54 -7.13
C SER A 80 3.73 -17.82 -5.91
N TRP A 81 5.04 -17.62 -5.87
CA TRP A 81 5.69 -16.80 -4.87
C TRP A 81 5.22 -15.32 -4.95
N LEU A 82 4.83 -14.87 -6.16
CA LEU A 82 4.26 -13.54 -6.36
C LEU A 82 2.94 -13.38 -5.61
N MET A 83 2.05 -14.37 -5.69
CA MET A 83 0.79 -14.35 -4.95
C MET A 83 1.03 -14.41 -3.44
N ALA A 84 1.96 -15.23 -2.98
CA ALA A 84 2.30 -15.31 -1.56
C ALA A 84 2.86 -14.00 -1.04
N LYS A 85 3.70 -13.32 -1.84
CA LYS A 85 4.42 -12.11 -1.44
C LYS A 85 3.57 -10.84 -1.56
N TYR A 86 2.80 -10.69 -2.64
CA TYR A 86 2.09 -9.44 -2.97
C TYR A 86 0.57 -9.53 -2.87
N GLY A 87 0.01 -10.74 -2.95
CA GLY A 87 -1.44 -10.92 -3.10
C GLY A 87 -1.92 -10.60 -4.51
N VAL A 88 -3.23 -10.65 -4.69
CA VAL A 88 -3.90 -10.43 -5.98
C VAL A 88 -5.10 -9.51 -5.75
N LEU A 89 -5.36 -8.61 -6.71
CA LEU A 89 -6.53 -7.75 -6.71
C LEU A 89 -7.80 -8.57 -7.00
N GLU A 90 -8.91 -8.08 -6.49
CA GLU A 90 -10.24 -8.65 -6.75
C GLU A 90 -10.76 -8.25 -8.14
N ARG A 91 -11.90 -8.84 -8.56
CA ARG A 91 -12.51 -8.52 -9.86
C ARG A 91 -12.93 -7.05 -9.99
N ASP A 92 -13.36 -6.44 -8.88
CA ASP A 92 -13.74 -5.03 -8.80
C ASP A 92 -12.52 -4.14 -8.45
N TRP A 93 -11.38 -4.42 -9.01
CA TRP A 93 -10.13 -3.78 -8.66
C TRP A 93 -10.18 -2.25 -8.70
N GLN A 94 -10.97 -1.66 -9.62
CA GLN A 94 -11.16 -0.21 -9.69
C GLN A 94 -11.77 0.32 -8.40
N ALA A 95 -12.87 -0.29 -7.95
CA ALA A 95 -13.52 0.09 -6.69
C ALA A 95 -12.63 -0.22 -5.49
N GLN A 96 -11.93 -1.34 -5.51
CA GLN A 96 -11.00 -1.75 -4.45
C GLN A 96 -9.88 -0.72 -4.26
N LEU A 97 -9.24 -0.30 -5.34
CA LEU A 97 -8.16 0.70 -5.29
C LEU A 97 -8.69 2.10 -4.95
N LYS A 98 -9.88 2.46 -5.45
CA LYS A 98 -10.51 3.75 -5.12
C LYS A 98 -10.85 3.83 -3.64
N ASP A 99 -11.47 2.79 -3.09
CA ASP A 99 -11.77 2.71 -1.67
C ASP A 99 -10.48 2.84 -0.83
N GLY A 100 -9.42 2.14 -1.25
CA GLY A 100 -8.13 2.20 -0.57
C GLY A 100 -7.50 3.59 -0.61
N PHE A 101 -7.49 4.22 -1.76
CA PHE A 101 -6.99 5.59 -1.92
C PHE A 101 -7.78 6.58 -1.05
N ASP A 102 -9.10 6.50 -1.09
CA ASP A 102 -9.97 7.38 -0.31
C ASP A 102 -9.77 7.18 1.20
N GLU A 103 -9.62 5.93 1.65
CA GLU A 103 -9.34 5.62 3.05
C GLU A 103 -7.96 6.13 3.48
N CYS A 104 -6.94 5.96 2.66
CA CYS A 104 -5.61 6.52 2.93
C CYS A 104 -5.68 8.04 3.07
N MET A 105 -6.43 8.71 2.19
CA MET A 105 -6.63 10.16 2.28
C MET A 105 -7.46 10.56 3.50
N ARG A 106 -8.46 9.76 3.89
CA ARG A 106 -9.28 10.02 5.07
C ARG A 106 -8.46 10.03 6.36
N VAL A 107 -7.62 9.00 6.55
CA VAL A 107 -6.80 8.85 7.75
C VAL A 107 -5.56 9.74 7.76
N LEU A 108 -5.23 10.34 6.63
CA LEU A 108 -4.11 11.28 6.50
C LEU A 108 -4.54 12.66 6.99
N ASP A 109 -3.68 13.29 7.78
CA ASP A 109 -3.90 14.65 8.25
C ASP A 109 -3.83 15.65 7.10
N GLN A 110 -4.40 16.83 7.30
CA GLN A 110 -4.31 17.91 6.33
C GLN A 110 -2.84 18.24 6.05
N TYR A 111 -2.51 18.35 4.76
CA TYR A 111 -1.13 18.53 4.26
C TYR A 111 -0.18 17.36 4.56
N GLY A 112 -0.73 16.23 4.99
CA GLY A 112 0.04 14.99 5.11
C GLY A 112 0.40 14.42 3.75
N THR A 113 1.43 13.59 3.73
CA THR A 113 2.00 13.00 2.51
C THR A 113 1.50 11.58 2.30
N LEU A 114 0.98 11.28 1.11
CA LEU A 114 0.70 9.92 0.67
C LEU A 114 1.76 9.48 -0.34
N ILE A 115 2.43 8.38 -0.04
CA ILE A 115 3.36 7.71 -0.95
C ILE A 115 2.64 6.51 -1.55
N PHE A 116 2.47 6.50 -2.86
CA PHE A 116 1.83 5.41 -3.59
C PHE A 116 2.87 4.66 -4.42
N LYS A 117 2.96 3.36 -4.22
CA LYS A 117 3.84 2.48 -4.98
C LYS A 117 3.00 1.58 -5.89
N TRP A 118 3.37 1.51 -7.17
CA TRP A 118 2.65 0.72 -8.16
C TRP A 118 3.59 0.07 -9.16
N ASN A 119 3.34 -1.20 -9.47
CA ASN A 119 3.99 -1.88 -10.59
C ASN A 119 2.98 -2.02 -11.73
N ASP A 120 3.29 -1.49 -12.91
CA ASP A 120 2.36 -1.41 -14.03
C ASP A 120 2.45 -2.55 -15.03
N ASP A 121 2.89 -3.72 -14.57
CA ASP A 121 3.01 -4.91 -15.42
C ASP A 121 1.65 -5.35 -15.99
N GLN A 122 0.63 -5.46 -15.17
CA GLN A 122 -0.72 -5.91 -15.58
C GLN A 122 -1.71 -4.77 -15.77
N ILE A 123 -1.63 -3.73 -14.95
CA ILE A 123 -2.50 -2.55 -15.03
C ILE A 123 -1.60 -1.31 -15.11
N LYS A 124 -1.81 -0.49 -16.12
CA LYS A 124 -1.03 0.74 -16.30
C LYS A 124 -1.32 1.75 -15.20
N LEU A 125 -0.29 2.46 -14.76
CA LEU A 125 -0.43 3.53 -13.76
C LEU A 125 -1.48 4.57 -14.20
N SER A 126 -1.52 4.93 -15.48
CA SER A 126 -2.49 5.89 -16.01
C SER A 126 -3.95 5.48 -15.77
N GLU A 127 -4.24 4.17 -15.81
CA GLU A 127 -5.58 3.66 -15.50
C GLU A 127 -5.90 3.77 -14.02
N VAL A 128 -4.92 3.49 -13.16
CA VAL A 128 -5.07 3.63 -11.71
C VAL A 128 -5.28 5.09 -11.31
N LEU A 129 -4.53 6.01 -11.91
CA LEU A 129 -4.67 7.45 -11.62
C LEU A 129 -6.04 7.99 -12.07
N LYS A 130 -6.61 7.47 -13.16
CA LYS A 130 -8.00 7.79 -13.55
C LYS A 130 -9.00 7.33 -12.49
N VAL A 131 -8.79 6.14 -11.95
CA VAL A 131 -9.64 5.60 -10.86
C VAL A 131 -9.54 6.49 -9.62
N PHE A 132 -8.34 6.93 -9.25
CA PHE A 132 -8.14 7.84 -8.12
C PHE A 132 -8.76 9.24 -8.35
N GLY A 133 -8.83 9.67 -9.60
CA GLY A 133 -9.33 11.00 -9.94
C GLY A 133 -8.38 12.13 -9.57
N GLN A 134 -7.12 11.83 -9.31
CA GLN A 134 -6.10 12.79 -8.89
C GLN A 134 -4.74 12.39 -9.45
N LYS A 135 -3.94 13.37 -9.87
CA LYS A 135 -2.56 13.17 -10.30
C LYS A 135 -1.61 13.35 -9.11
N PRO A 136 -0.50 12.60 -9.08
CA PRO A 136 0.54 12.87 -8.09
C PRO A 136 1.23 14.21 -8.34
N LEU A 137 1.82 14.80 -7.29
CA LEU A 137 2.63 16.00 -7.41
C LEU A 137 3.94 15.71 -8.15
N PHE A 138 4.55 14.59 -7.85
CA PHE A 138 5.78 14.11 -8.49
C PHE A 138 5.94 12.62 -8.22
N GLY A 139 6.92 12.02 -8.85
CA GLY A 139 7.24 10.62 -8.64
C GLY A 139 8.46 10.21 -9.43
N ASP A 140 8.80 8.94 -9.33
CA ASP A 140 9.89 8.32 -10.06
C ASP A 140 9.50 6.93 -10.53
N LYS A 141 10.18 6.46 -11.56
CA LYS A 141 9.96 5.15 -12.15
C LYS A 141 11.28 4.41 -12.28
N ARG A 142 11.29 3.18 -11.79
CA ARG A 142 12.38 2.25 -12.01
C ARG A 142 11.83 0.94 -12.57
N SER A 143 12.20 0.61 -13.80
CA SER A 143 11.62 -0.51 -14.54
C SER A 143 10.10 -0.33 -14.66
N LYS A 144 9.30 -1.23 -14.11
CA LYS A 144 7.82 -1.14 -14.09
C LYS A 144 7.27 -0.58 -12.78
N THR A 145 8.13 -0.27 -11.82
CA THR A 145 7.72 0.22 -10.50
C THR A 145 7.74 1.73 -10.46
N HIS A 146 6.60 2.30 -10.08
CA HIS A 146 6.42 3.73 -9.87
C HIS A 146 6.30 4.05 -8.39
N TRP A 147 6.93 5.14 -7.98
CA TRP A 147 6.71 5.77 -6.69
C TRP A 147 6.09 7.14 -6.95
N CYS A 148 4.89 7.36 -6.43
CA CYS A 148 4.13 8.59 -6.65
C CYS A 148 3.89 9.28 -5.31
N VAL A 149 3.97 10.60 -5.29
CA VAL A 149 3.79 11.41 -4.09
C VAL A 149 2.56 12.30 -4.23
N PHE A 150 1.65 12.18 -3.28
CA PHE A 150 0.48 13.04 -3.15
C PHE A 150 0.55 13.80 -1.83
N MET A 151 -0.08 14.93 -1.75
CA MET A 151 -0.26 15.66 -0.49
C MET A 151 -1.73 16.02 -0.32
N LYS A 152 -2.31 15.67 0.82
CA LYS A 152 -3.72 15.96 1.10
C LYS A 152 -3.97 17.46 1.17
N GLY A 153 -5.00 17.91 0.45
CA GLY A 153 -5.35 19.32 0.37
C GLY A 153 -4.53 20.14 -0.63
N VAL A 154 -3.65 19.47 -1.39
CA VAL A 154 -2.86 20.09 -2.46
C VAL A 154 -3.09 19.30 -3.74
N GLU A 155 -3.64 19.94 -4.76
CA GLU A 155 -3.84 19.38 -6.08
C GLU A 155 -2.93 20.07 -7.09
N GLU A 156 -2.62 19.38 -8.18
CA GLU A 156 -1.87 19.96 -9.28
C GLU A 156 -2.66 21.05 -10.01
#